data_78b18d9eed9f8b4af4a021ac959d652c
#
_entry.id   78b18d9eed9f8b4af4a021ac959d652c
#
_cell.length_a   1.000
_cell.length_b   1.000
_cell.length_c   1.000
_cell.angle_alpha   90.00
_cell.angle_beta   90.00
_cell.angle_gamma   90.00
#
_symmetry.space_group_name_H-M   'P 1'
#
loop_
_entity.id
_entity.type
_entity.pdbx_description
1 polymer ?
#
loop_
_entity_poly.entity_id
_entity_poly.type
_entity_poly.pdbx_seq_one_letter_code
_entity_poly.pdbx_strand_id
1 'polypeptide(L)'
;MDTNKVCQHCGKPLGAKAIEGLCPECFMKVGLGTASDPAAGEPPPAKANRFIPPTPEQLSPHFPQLEILGLIGQGGMGAVYRARQRQLDRLIALKILPAEVSQDPAFAERFMREARALARLNHPNIVAVHDFGQADGFYYFLMEFIDGATLRQVLAEGKLSPREALAIVPQLCAGLQYAHDQGVVHRDIKPENILLDKTGRVKIADFGLARLVGTDPGSQRLTQSR
;
A
#
# COMPACT_ATOMS: atom_id res chain seq x y z
N MET A 1 -39.59 1.38 35.10
CA MET A 1 -38.99 2.10 33.99
C MET A 1 -37.50 2.23 34.27
N ASP A 2 -36.83 1.12 33.99
CA ASP A 2 -35.40 0.97 34.24
C ASP A 2 -34.64 1.15 32.96
N THR A 3 -33.56 1.91 33.04
CA THR A 3 -32.36 1.33 32.44
C THR A 3 -31.18 2.26 32.64
N ASN A 4 -30.48 1.99 33.72
CA ASN A 4 -29.13 2.48 33.90
C ASN A 4 -28.19 1.67 33.03
N LYS A 5 -28.33 1.79 31.67
CA LYS A 5 -27.42 1.17 30.73
C LYS A 5 -26.14 1.96 30.74
N VAL A 6 -25.03 1.28 31.02
CA VAL A 6 -23.68 1.89 31.03
C VAL A 6 -22.91 1.41 29.79
N CYS A 7 -22.00 2.24 29.31
CA CYS A 7 -21.11 1.90 28.19
C CYS A 7 -20.21 0.71 28.57
N GLN A 8 -20.23 -0.34 27.77
CA GLN A 8 -19.47 -1.56 28.03
C GLN A 8 -17.96 -1.34 28.01
N HIS A 9 -17.48 -0.23 27.41
CA HIS A 9 -16.06 0.04 27.30
C HIS A 9 -15.54 0.99 28.39
N CYS A 10 -16.29 2.03 28.79
CA CYS A 10 -15.79 3.04 29.73
C CYS A 10 -16.66 3.23 30.97
N GLY A 11 -17.77 2.48 31.15
CA GLY A 11 -18.65 2.55 32.31
C GLY A 11 -19.52 3.81 32.41
N LYS A 12 -19.42 4.77 31.50
CA LYS A 12 -20.25 5.99 31.53
C LYS A 12 -21.72 5.63 31.25
N PRO A 13 -22.70 6.32 31.90
CA PRO A 13 -24.12 6.11 31.62
C PRO A 13 -24.43 6.41 30.15
N LEU A 14 -25.21 5.53 29.49
CA LEU A 14 -25.62 5.67 28.13
C LEU A 14 -26.81 6.58 27.98
N GLY A 15 -26.66 7.65 27.20
CA GLY A 15 -27.77 8.52 26.80
C GLY A 15 -28.46 8.05 25.51
N ALA A 16 -29.47 8.82 25.05
CA ALA A 16 -30.28 8.50 23.87
C ALA A 16 -29.49 8.35 22.53
N LYS A 17 -28.21 8.69 22.51
CA LYS A 17 -27.31 8.59 21.33
C LYS A 17 -26.34 7.42 21.44
N ALA A 18 -26.59 6.43 22.28
CA ALA A 18 -25.77 5.22 22.37
C ALA A 18 -26.00 4.31 21.16
N ILE A 19 -24.91 3.79 20.59
CA ILE A 19 -24.93 2.88 19.45
C ILE A 19 -24.34 1.54 19.91
N GLU A 20 -25.10 0.46 19.79
CA GLU A 20 -24.67 -0.91 20.13
C GLU A 20 -24.07 -1.09 21.54
N GLY A 21 -24.56 -0.35 22.52
CA GLY A 21 -24.06 -0.47 23.91
C GLY A 21 -22.79 0.33 24.21
N LEU A 22 -22.35 1.16 23.30
CA LEU A 22 -21.21 2.08 23.46
C LEU A 22 -21.67 3.54 23.49
N CYS A 23 -21.00 4.36 24.29
CA CYS A 23 -21.18 5.81 24.20
C CYS A 23 -20.53 6.33 22.89
N PRO A 24 -20.96 7.50 22.35
CA PRO A 24 -20.43 8.03 21.10
C PRO A 24 -18.90 8.17 21.08
N GLU A 25 -18.32 8.52 22.21
CA GLU A 25 -16.86 8.67 22.35
C GLU A 25 -16.12 7.32 22.20
N CYS A 26 -16.63 6.26 22.83
CA CYS A 26 -16.05 4.92 22.70
C CYS A 26 -16.32 4.30 21.34
N PHE A 27 -17.51 4.55 20.76
CA PHE A 27 -17.83 4.12 19.41
C PHE A 27 -16.86 4.71 18.38
N MET A 28 -16.55 6.00 18.49
CA MET A 28 -15.56 6.65 17.62
C MET A 28 -14.15 6.09 17.83
N LYS A 29 -13.75 5.79 19.08
CA LYS A 29 -12.43 5.20 19.37
C LYS A 29 -12.29 3.79 18.79
N VAL A 30 -13.30 2.96 18.93
CA VAL A 30 -13.32 1.60 18.35
C VAL A 30 -13.35 1.64 16.81
N GLY A 31 -14.16 2.55 16.25
CA GLY A 31 -14.27 2.70 14.79
C GLY A 31 -13.02 3.30 14.12
N LEU A 32 -12.23 4.10 14.85
CA LEU A 32 -10.99 4.72 14.35
C LEU A 32 -9.72 3.93 14.72
N GLY A 33 -9.84 2.74 15.34
CA GLY A 33 -8.71 1.89 15.63
C GLY A 33 -7.68 2.43 16.63
N THR A 34 -8.07 3.37 17.51
CA THR A 34 -7.18 3.96 18.53
C THR A 34 -7.39 3.38 19.94
N ALA A 35 -7.70 2.09 20.06
CA ALA A 35 -7.73 1.42 21.35
C ALA A 35 -6.33 0.93 21.72
N SER A 36 -5.58 1.77 22.43
CA SER A 36 -4.45 1.31 23.23
C SER A 36 -5.03 0.76 24.54
N ASP A 37 -5.08 -0.55 24.70
CA ASP A 37 -5.37 -1.19 25.99
C ASP A 37 -4.06 -1.27 26.80
N PRO A 38 -4.04 -0.74 28.04
CA PRO A 38 -2.95 -0.99 28.97
C PRO A 38 -3.38 -2.09 29.97
N ALA A 39 -3.34 -3.36 29.57
CA ALA A 39 -3.32 -4.46 30.54
C ALA A 39 -2.86 -5.78 29.93
N ALA A 40 -1.91 -6.37 30.65
CA ALA A 40 -1.40 -7.75 30.59
C ALA A 40 -0.38 -8.05 29.48
N GLY A 41 0.85 -8.19 29.96
CA GLY A 41 2.02 -8.65 29.24
C GLY A 41 1.89 -10.05 28.64
N GLU A 42 1.62 -10.07 27.37
CA GLU A 42 2.14 -11.13 26.50
C GLU A 42 3.32 -10.55 25.73
N PRO A 43 4.45 -11.27 25.64
CA PRO A 43 5.54 -10.82 24.82
C PRO A 43 5.05 -10.68 23.38
N PRO A 44 5.48 -9.65 22.66
CA PRO A 44 5.07 -9.47 21.27
C PRO A 44 5.45 -10.74 20.50
N PRO A 45 4.57 -11.23 19.60
CA PRO A 45 4.85 -12.40 18.80
C PRO A 45 6.19 -12.21 18.10
N ALA A 46 7.00 -13.27 18.12
CA ALA A 46 8.35 -13.31 17.59
C ALA A 46 8.44 -12.53 16.28
N LYS A 47 9.45 -11.66 16.20
CA LYS A 47 9.79 -10.75 15.09
C LYS A 47 9.49 -11.42 13.76
N ALA A 48 8.39 -11.00 13.11
CA ALA A 48 8.21 -11.25 11.70
C ALA A 48 9.52 -10.84 11.02
N ASN A 49 10.09 -11.71 10.23
CA ASN A 49 11.36 -11.51 9.54
C ASN A 49 11.26 -10.18 8.78
N ARG A 50 11.86 -9.13 9.33
CA ARG A 50 11.72 -7.80 8.78
C ARG A 50 12.59 -7.76 7.54
N PHE A 51 11.97 -7.67 6.35
CA PHE A 51 12.69 -7.51 5.10
C PHE A 51 13.72 -6.37 5.24
N ILE A 52 15.01 -6.70 5.05
CA ILE A 52 16.11 -5.74 5.05
C ILE A 52 16.38 -5.39 3.59
N PRO A 53 16.12 -4.13 3.16
CA PRO A 53 16.37 -3.71 1.80
C PRO A 53 17.86 -3.84 1.45
N PRO A 54 18.21 -4.42 0.29
CA PRO A 54 19.58 -4.40 -0.22
C PRO A 54 20.08 -2.96 -0.39
N THR A 55 21.38 -2.73 -0.21
CA THR A 55 21.94 -1.39 -0.49
C THR A 55 22.00 -1.14 -2.00
N PRO A 56 22.09 0.12 -2.46
CA PRO A 56 22.27 0.44 -3.88
C PRO A 56 23.48 -0.28 -4.51
N GLU A 57 24.56 -0.42 -3.75
CA GLU A 57 25.79 -1.11 -4.18
C GLU A 57 25.55 -2.61 -4.38
N GLN A 58 24.72 -3.23 -3.53
CA GLN A 58 24.33 -4.63 -3.64
C GLN A 58 23.42 -4.88 -4.84
N LEU A 59 22.55 -3.92 -5.19
CA LEU A 59 21.63 -4.04 -6.32
C LEU A 59 22.28 -3.73 -7.68
N SER A 60 23.25 -2.82 -7.72
CA SER A 60 23.85 -2.34 -8.98
C SER A 60 24.37 -3.46 -9.90
N PRO A 61 25.01 -4.54 -9.42
CA PRO A 61 25.44 -5.63 -10.28
C PRO A 61 24.28 -6.36 -10.98
N HIS A 62 23.09 -6.42 -10.35
CA HIS A 62 21.91 -7.11 -10.88
C HIS A 62 21.12 -6.26 -11.89
N PHE A 63 21.39 -4.94 -11.92
CA PHE A 63 20.69 -3.97 -12.79
C PHE A 63 21.69 -3.08 -13.53
N PRO A 64 22.58 -3.61 -14.41
CA PRO A 64 23.63 -2.83 -15.05
C PRO A 64 23.10 -1.70 -15.96
N GLN A 65 21.86 -1.83 -16.45
CA GLN A 65 21.17 -0.80 -17.24
C GLN A 65 20.67 0.40 -16.41
N LEU A 66 20.73 0.28 -15.06
CA LEU A 66 20.27 1.31 -14.14
C LEU A 66 21.42 1.91 -13.33
N GLU A 67 21.28 3.15 -12.97
CA GLU A 67 22.04 3.82 -11.92
C GLU A 67 21.12 3.96 -10.69
N ILE A 68 21.38 3.19 -9.65
CA ILE A 68 20.55 3.19 -8.44
C ILE A 68 21.00 4.34 -7.55
N LEU A 69 20.11 5.34 -7.38
CA LEU A 69 20.43 6.60 -6.72
C LEU A 69 20.18 6.58 -5.21
N GLY A 70 19.25 5.71 -4.74
CA GLY A 70 18.98 5.57 -3.32
C GLY A 70 17.61 5.00 -3.00
N LEU A 71 17.44 4.53 -1.78
CA LEU A 71 16.18 4.02 -1.23
C LEU A 71 15.23 5.20 -0.98
N ILE A 72 13.98 5.10 -1.45
CA ILE A 72 12.94 6.12 -1.26
C ILE A 72 11.72 5.60 -0.47
N GLY A 73 11.60 4.28 -0.29
CA GLY A 73 10.53 3.69 0.50
C GLY A 73 10.81 2.23 0.83
N GLN A 74 10.30 1.78 1.98
CA GLN A 74 10.34 0.37 2.38
C GLN A 74 9.11 -0.01 3.18
N GLY A 75 8.70 -1.27 3.09
CA GLY A 75 7.57 -1.82 3.82
C GLY A 75 7.44 -3.32 3.69
N GLY A 76 6.33 -3.88 4.14
CA GLY A 76 6.05 -5.33 4.04
C GLY A 76 5.98 -5.86 2.60
N MET A 77 5.78 -4.98 1.62
CA MET A 77 5.73 -5.30 0.19
C MET A 77 7.06 -5.08 -0.53
N GLY A 78 8.16 -4.88 0.20
CA GLY A 78 9.49 -4.71 -0.36
C GLY A 78 10.08 -3.30 -0.21
N ALA A 79 11.01 -2.96 -1.09
CA ALA A 79 11.72 -1.69 -1.10
C ALA A 79 11.60 -0.99 -2.46
N VAL A 80 11.54 0.33 -2.44
CA VAL A 80 11.47 1.18 -3.65
C VAL A 80 12.69 2.07 -3.68
N TYR A 81 13.38 2.06 -4.82
CA TYR A 81 14.57 2.86 -5.06
C TYR A 81 14.31 3.87 -6.17
N ARG A 82 14.83 5.06 -6.02
CA ARG A 82 14.99 5.99 -7.13
C ARG A 82 16.19 5.52 -7.95
N ALA A 83 15.99 5.36 -9.25
CA ALA A 83 17.04 4.98 -10.17
C ALA A 83 16.96 5.81 -11.46
N ARG A 84 18.06 5.85 -12.22
CA ARG A 84 18.14 6.46 -13.54
C ARG A 84 18.33 5.36 -14.58
N GLN A 85 17.46 5.30 -15.56
CA GLN A 85 17.59 4.42 -16.70
C GLN A 85 18.57 5.06 -17.69
N ARG A 86 19.82 4.53 -17.76
CA ARG A 86 20.93 5.17 -18.48
C ARG A 86 20.65 5.41 -19.95
N GLN A 87 20.06 4.41 -20.64
CA GLN A 87 19.81 4.48 -22.09
C GLN A 87 18.79 5.55 -22.49
N LEU A 88 17.79 5.79 -21.64
CA LEU A 88 16.71 6.76 -21.90
C LEU A 88 16.88 8.06 -21.13
N ASP A 89 17.92 8.17 -20.30
CA ASP A 89 18.25 9.30 -19.46
C ASP A 89 17.04 9.81 -18.62
N ARG A 90 16.29 8.89 -18.06
CA ARG A 90 15.09 9.21 -17.28
C ARG A 90 15.14 8.61 -15.87
N LEU A 91 14.50 9.31 -14.92
CA LEU A 91 14.27 8.78 -13.58
C LEU A 91 13.13 7.76 -13.61
N ILE A 92 13.33 6.68 -12.84
CA ILE A 92 12.36 5.61 -12.62
C ILE A 92 12.33 5.23 -11.15
N ALA A 93 11.27 4.55 -10.74
CA ALA A 93 11.19 3.85 -9.46
C ALA A 93 11.44 2.35 -9.69
N LEU A 94 12.46 1.80 -9.04
CA LEU A 94 12.74 0.37 -9.00
C LEU A 94 12.16 -0.20 -7.71
N LYS A 95 11.11 -1.01 -7.80
CA LYS A 95 10.55 -1.74 -6.66
C LYS A 95 11.06 -3.16 -6.65
N ILE A 96 11.70 -3.56 -5.53
CA ILE A 96 12.17 -4.91 -5.26
C ILE A 96 11.21 -5.58 -4.28
N LEU A 97 10.72 -6.76 -4.63
CA LEU A 97 9.88 -7.56 -3.73
C LEU A 97 10.74 -8.31 -2.70
N PRO A 98 10.18 -8.63 -1.51
CA PRO A 98 10.89 -9.41 -0.50
C PRO A 98 11.32 -10.78 -1.04
N ALA A 99 12.50 -11.25 -0.67
CA ALA A 99 13.03 -12.54 -1.12
C ALA A 99 12.17 -13.73 -0.64
N GLU A 100 11.48 -13.58 0.48
CA GLU A 100 10.63 -14.61 1.08
C GLU A 100 9.47 -15.02 0.15
N VAL A 101 8.96 -14.11 -0.67
CA VAL A 101 7.87 -14.42 -1.62
C VAL A 101 8.35 -15.30 -2.77
N SER A 102 9.64 -15.33 -3.07
CA SER A 102 10.23 -16.16 -4.14
C SER A 102 10.35 -17.63 -3.76
N GLN A 103 10.13 -18.01 -2.51
CA GLN A 103 10.22 -19.38 -2.02
C GLN A 103 8.98 -20.23 -2.37
N ASP A 104 7.86 -19.60 -2.73
CA ASP A 104 6.67 -20.31 -3.18
C ASP A 104 6.81 -20.70 -4.67
N PRO A 105 6.82 -21.99 -5.03
CA PRO A 105 6.95 -22.44 -6.43
C PRO A 105 5.90 -21.84 -7.37
N ALA A 106 4.68 -21.56 -6.88
CA ALA A 106 3.61 -20.96 -7.66
C ALA A 106 3.71 -19.43 -7.76
N PHE A 107 4.67 -18.81 -7.06
CA PHE A 107 4.81 -17.35 -7.04
C PHE A 107 5.19 -16.80 -8.42
N ALA A 108 6.13 -17.43 -9.12
CA ALA A 108 6.61 -16.96 -10.43
C ALA A 108 5.46 -16.82 -11.44
N GLU A 109 4.59 -17.82 -11.53
CA GLU A 109 3.43 -17.76 -12.44
C GLU A 109 2.43 -16.68 -12.04
N ARG A 110 2.13 -16.56 -10.74
CA ARG A 110 1.24 -15.51 -10.23
C ARG A 110 1.84 -14.13 -10.50
N PHE A 111 3.13 -13.93 -10.22
CA PHE A 111 3.84 -12.69 -10.48
C PHE A 111 3.73 -12.29 -11.96
N MET A 112 4.08 -13.19 -12.88
CA MET A 112 4.04 -12.90 -14.32
C MET A 112 2.64 -12.55 -14.81
N ARG A 113 1.60 -13.23 -14.30
CA ARG A 113 0.21 -12.96 -14.65
C ARG A 113 -0.25 -11.59 -14.14
N GLU A 114 -0.05 -11.31 -12.86
CA GLU A 114 -0.48 -10.05 -12.23
C GLU A 114 0.34 -8.87 -12.79
N ALA A 115 1.65 -9.02 -12.95
CA ALA A 115 2.51 -7.99 -13.53
C ALA A 115 2.11 -7.61 -14.96
N ARG A 116 1.74 -8.59 -15.80
CA ARG A 116 1.23 -8.33 -17.15
C ARG A 116 -0.09 -7.54 -17.14
N ALA A 117 -0.97 -7.80 -16.17
CA ALA A 117 -2.21 -7.03 -16.03
C ALA A 117 -1.91 -5.58 -15.62
N LEU A 118 -0.97 -5.37 -14.69
CA LEU A 118 -0.55 -4.04 -14.25
C LEU A 118 0.15 -3.24 -15.36
N ALA A 119 0.99 -3.89 -16.16
CA ALA A 119 1.70 -3.22 -17.25
C ALA A 119 0.79 -2.75 -18.40
N ARG A 120 -0.46 -3.23 -18.45
CA ARG A 120 -1.47 -2.74 -19.42
C ARG A 120 -2.19 -1.48 -18.96
N LEU A 121 -2.11 -1.15 -17.66
CA LEU A 121 -2.75 0.05 -17.13
C LEU A 121 -2.00 1.29 -17.60
N ASN A 122 -2.68 2.13 -18.37
CA ASN A 122 -2.14 3.41 -18.85
C ASN A 122 -3.18 4.51 -18.62
N HIS A 123 -3.05 5.23 -17.52
CA HIS A 123 -3.97 6.29 -17.12
C HIS A 123 -3.21 7.41 -16.37
N PRO A 124 -3.57 8.69 -16.55
CA PRO A 124 -2.87 9.81 -15.92
C PRO A 124 -2.83 9.75 -14.39
N ASN A 125 -3.81 9.09 -13.76
CA ASN A 125 -3.88 8.93 -12.30
C ASN A 125 -3.41 7.56 -11.80
N ILE A 126 -2.72 6.77 -12.62
CA ILE A 126 -2.10 5.51 -12.22
C ILE A 126 -0.60 5.60 -12.48
N VAL A 127 0.23 5.09 -11.57
CA VAL A 127 1.67 4.95 -11.78
C VAL A 127 1.91 3.89 -12.86
N ALA A 128 2.55 4.27 -13.95
CA ALA A 128 2.80 3.36 -15.07
C ALA A 128 3.89 2.33 -14.71
N VAL A 129 3.67 1.08 -15.07
CA VAL A 129 4.68 0.03 -15.02
C VAL A 129 5.38 -0.01 -16.37
N HIS A 130 6.69 0.24 -16.38
CA HIS A 130 7.50 0.26 -17.59
C HIS A 130 8.08 -1.10 -17.93
N ASP A 131 8.44 -1.88 -16.90
CA ASP A 131 9.02 -3.22 -17.03
C ASP A 131 8.86 -3.99 -15.72
N PHE A 132 8.98 -5.31 -15.79
CA PHE A 132 8.96 -6.20 -14.63
C PHE A 132 9.69 -7.49 -14.94
N GLY A 133 10.21 -8.15 -13.94
CA GLY A 133 10.92 -9.40 -14.14
C GLY A 133 11.57 -9.96 -12.91
N GLN A 134 12.57 -10.82 -13.16
CA GLN A 134 13.44 -11.39 -12.15
C GLN A 134 14.90 -11.18 -12.57
N ALA A 135 15.72 -10.69 -11.63
CA ALA A 135 17.16 -10.53 -11.81
C ALA A 135 17.85 -11.14 -10.58
N ASP A 136 18.63 -12.22 -10.80
CA ASP A 136 19.40 -12.91 -9.76
C ASP A 136 18.63 -13.21 -8.47
N GLY A 137 17.37 -13.68 -8.61
CA GLY A 137 16.49 -14.00 -7.50
C GLY A 137 15.62 -12.86 -7.00
N PHE A 138 15.87 -11.62 -7.42
CA PHE A 138 15.03 -10.47 -7.09
C PHE A 138 13.88 -10.32 -8.09
N TYR A 139 12.64 -10.41 -7.63
CA TYR A 139 11.49 -9.95 -8.42
C TYR A 139 11.38 -8.44 -8.34
N TYR A 140 11.17 -7.79 -9.48
CA TYR A 140 11.16 -6.33 -9.56
C TYR A 140 10.08 -5.78 -10.48
N PHE A 141 9.75 -4.51 -10.23
CA PHE A 141 9.02 -3.63 -11.13
C PHE A 141 9.84 -2.37 -11.41
N LEU A 142 9.94 -1.98 -12.68
CA LEU A 142 10.38 -0.64 -13.09
C LEU A 142 9.13 0.20 -13.35
N MET A 143 9.00 1.29 -12.64
CA MET A 143 7.80 2.12 -12.67
C MET A 143 8.14 3.59 -12.95
N GLU A 144 7.14 4.35 -13.34
CA GLU A 144 7.18 5.81 -13.37
C GLU A 144 7.65 6.35 -12.01
N PHE A 145 8.66 7.22 -12.04
CA PHE A 145 9.06 7.96 -10.83
C PHE A 145 8.21 9.20 -10.68
N ILE A 146 7.57 9.36 -9.53
CA ILE A 146 6.75 10.52 -9.21
C ILE A 146 7.56 11.44 -8.29
N ASP A 147 7.92 12.62 -8.80
CA ASP A 147 8.58 13.67 -8.02
C ASP A 147 7.54 14.42 -7.18
N GLY A 148 7.32 13.94 -5.96
CA GLY A 148 6.28 14.43 -5.08
C GLY A 148 6.30 13.77 -3.71
N ALA A 149 5.13 13.75 -3.05
CA ALA A 149 4.95 13.16 -1.73
C ALA A 149 3.77 12.18 -1.71
N THR A 150 3.77 11.26 -0.76
CA THR A 150 2.59 10.42 -0.49
C THR A 150 1.50 11.26 0.20
N LEU A 151 0.25 10.90 0.00
CA LEU A 151 -0.87 11.53 0.70
C LEU A 151 -0.71 11.39 2.23
N ARG A 152 -0.08 10.30 2.70
CA ARG A 152 0.25 10.11 4.12
C ARG A 152 1.17 11.22 4.65
N GLN A 153 2.21 11.58 3.90
CA GLN A 153 3.14 12.65 4.27
C GLN A 153 2.43 14.01 4.29
N VAL A 154 1.64 14.29 3.25
CA VAL A 154 0.88 15.56 3.16
C VAL A 154 -0.11 15.71 4.31
N LEU A 155 -0.81 14.62 4.68
CA LEU A 155 -1.72 14.59 5.83
C LEU A 155 -0.99 14.78 7.17
N ALA A 156 0.18 14.15 7.33
CA ALA A 156 0.99 14.28 8.55
C ALA A 156 1.52 15.73 8.75
N GLU A 157 1.79 16.44 7.67
CA GLU A 157 2.21 17.83 7.71
C GLU A 157 1.07 18.84 7.96
N GLY A 158 -0.19 18.35 7.96
CA GLY A 158 -1.38 19.20 8.17
C GLY A 158 -1.62 20.25 7.07
N LYS A 159 -1.01 20.07 5.91
CA LYS A 159 -1.02 21.05 4.81
C LYS A 159 -2.19 20.90 3.83
N LEU A 160 -3.04 19.89 4.00
CA LEU A 160 -4.14 19.63 3.08
C LEU A 160 -5.39 20.41 3.49
N SER A 161 -5.77 21.40 2.70
CA SER A 161 -7.04 22.11 2.88
C SER A 161 -8.23 21.24 2.45
N PRO A 162 -9.46 21.51 2.96
CA PRO A 162 -10.66 20.78 2.53
C PRO A 162 -10.91 20.83 1.01
N ARG A 163 -10.57 21.95 0.38
CA ARG A 163 -10.72 22.12 -1.08
C ARG A 163 -9.76 21.23 -1.86
N GLU A 164 -8.51 21.14 -1.41
CA GLU A 164 -7.51 20.25 -2.02
C GLU A 164 -7.88 18.77 -1.81
N ALA A 165 -8.36 18.41 -0.62
CA ALA A 165 -8.86 17.06 -0.35
C ALA A 165 -10.00 16.67 -1.32
N LEU A 166 -10.96 17.58 -1.55
CA LEU A 166 -12.04 17.36 -2.50
C LEU A 166 -11.55 17.27 -3.96
N ALA A 167 -10.45 17.92 -4.32
CA ALA A 167 -9.87 17.84 -5.66
C ALA A 167 -9.14 16.52 -5.93
N ILE A 168 -8.70 15.81 -4.88
CA ILE A 168 -8.04 14.50 -4.96
C ILE A 168 -9.06 13.40 -5.34
N VAL A 169 -10.27 13.43 -4.75
CA VAL A 169 -11.27 12.35 -4.87
C VAL A 169 -11.66 12.04 -6.33
N PRO A 170 -12.00 13.01 -7.19
CA PRO A 170 -12.34 12.71 -8.59
C PRO A 170 -11.20 12.04 -9.36
N GLN A 171 -9.96 12.43 -9.11
CA GLN A 171 -8.79 11.84 -9.74
C GLN A 171 -8.57 10.38 -9.31
N LEU A 172 -8.78 10.08 -8.01
CA LEU A 172 -8.76 8.72 -7.49
C LEU A 172 -9.85 7.87 -8.14
N CYS A 173 -11.09 8.38 -8.15
CA CYS A 173 -12.22 7.66 -8.76
C CYS A 173 -11.98 7.37 -10.24
N ALA A 174 -11.44 8.32 -11.00
CA ALA A 174 -11.14 8.13 -12.43
C ALA A 174 -10.09 7.02 -12.64
N GLY A 175 -9.00 7.03 -11.86
CA GLY A 175 -7.97 5.99 -11.94
C GLY A 175 -8.49 4.61 -11.53
N LEU A 176 -9.27 4.53 -10.45
CA LEU A 176 -9.85 3.28 -9.97
C LEU A 176 -10.90 2.72 -10.95
N GLN A 177 -11.77 3.58 -11.49
CA GLN A 177 -12.77 3.17 -12.49
C GLN A 177 -12.09 2.60 -13.73
N TYR A 178 -11.07 3.29 -14.27
CA TYR A 178 -10.28 2.79 -15.39
C TYR A 178 -9.68 1.41 -15.12
N ALA A 179 -9.06 1.20 -13.94
CA ALA A 179 -8.49 -0.08 -13.59
C ALA A 179 -9.56 -1.18 -13.48
N HIS A 180 -10.72 -0.88 -12.90
CA HIS A 180 -11.87 -1.80 -12.80
C HIS A 180 -12.39 -2.20 -14.18
N ASP A 181 -12.48 -1.27 -15.13
CA ASP A 181 -12.91 -1.53 -16.52
C ASP A 181 -11.91 -2.48 -17.24
N GLN A 182 -10.64 -2.48 -16.81
CA GLN A 182 -9.60 -3.43 -17.25
C GLN A 182 -9.56 -4.73 -16.42
N GLY A 183 -10.50 -4.95 -15.51
CA GLY A 183 -10.57 -6.13 -14.64
C GLY A 183 -9.54 -6.14 -13.51
N VAL A 184 -8.91 -5.01 -13.20
CA VAL A 184 -7.89 -4.87 -12.15
C VAL A 184 -8.47 -4.16 -10.94
N VAL A 185 -8.40 -4.81 -9.76
CA VAL A 185 -8.81 -4.22 -8.48
C VAL A 185 -7.58 -3.92 -7.64
N HIS A 186 -7.53 -2.75 -7.01
CA HIS A 186 -6.35 -2.30 -6.24
C HIS A 186 -6.11 -3.10 -4.95
N ARG A 187 -7.15 -3.33 -4.14
CA ARG A 187 -7.18 -4.13 -2.89
C ARG A 187 -6.41 -3.57 -1.68
N ASP A 188 -5.63 -2.50 -1.85
CA ASP A 188 -4.85 -1.88 -0.76
C ASP A 188 -4.82 -0.35 -0.92
N ILE A 189 -6.01 0.27 -1.08
CA ILE A 189 -6.12 1.73 -1.14
C ILE A 189 -5.88 2.32 0.25
N LYS A 190 -4.79 3.09 0.35
CA LYS A 190 -4.39 3.80 1.57
C LYS A 190 -3.55 5.03 1.23
N PRO A 191 -3.41 6.00 2.14
CA PRO A 191 -2.68 7.24 1.85
C PRO A 191 -1.22 7.05 1.44
N GLU A 192 -0.58 5.95 1.81
CA GLU A 192 0.78 5.59 1.42
C GLU A 192 0.91 5.25 -0.07
N ASN A 193 -0.17 4.72 -0.68
CA ASN A 193 -0.22 4.30 -2.07
C ASN A 193 -0.79 5.38 -3.00
N ILE A 194 -1.04 6.58 -2.47
CA ILE A 194 -1.52 7.73 -3.22
C ILE A 194 -0.41 8.77 -3.24
N LEU A 195 0.10 9.08 -4.43
CA LEU A 195 1.17 10.04 -4.64
C LEU A 195 0.58 11.34 -5.20
N LEU A 196 1.12 12.45 -4.75
CA LEU A 196 0.81 13.79 -5.24
C LEU A 196 2.09 14.35 -5.85
N ASP A 197 2.08 14.62 -7.16
CA ASP A 197 3.21 15.27 -7.80
C ASP A 197 3.26 16.78 -7.47
N LYS A 198 4.34 17.45 -7.87
CA LYS A 198 4.54 18.88 -7.62
C LYS A 198 3.48 19.78 -8.26
N THR A 199 2.70 19.27 -9.19
CA THR A 199 1.59 19.99 -9.85
C THR A 199 0.24 19.74 -9.20
N GLY A 200 0.18 18.91 -8.14
CA GLY A 200 -1.04 18.49 -7.47
C GLY A 200 -1.81 17.36 -8.19
N ARG A 201 -1.18 16.71 -9.18
CA ARG A 201 -1.77 15.55 -9.84
C ARG A 201 -1.66 14.33 -8.96
N VAL A 202 -2.75 13.58 -8.87
CA VAL A 202 -2.82 12.32 -8.12
C VAL A 202 -2.33 11.17 -8.98
N LYS A 203 -1.50 10.30 -8.40
CA LYS A 203 -1.05 9.03 -8.99
C LYS A 203 -1.26 7.91 -7.98
N ILE A 204 -1.99 6.86 -8.36
CA ILE A 204 -2.22 5.67 -7.55
C ILE A 204 -1.11 4.67 -7.85
N ALA A 205 -0.40 4.24 -6.80
CA ALA A 205 0.70 3.28 -6.87
C ALA A 205 0.28 1.92 -6.29
N ASP A 206 1.06 0.89 -6.54
CA ASP A 206 0.97 -0.43 -5.90
C ASP A 206 -0.34 -1.20 -6.14
N PHE A 207 -0.97 -1.04 -7.30
CA PHE A 207 -2.13 -1.85 -7.69
C PHE A 207 -1.84 -3.35 -7.55
N GLY A 208 -2.75 -4.08 -6.90
CA GLY A 208 -2.78 -5.55 -6.85
C GLY A 208 -1.58 -6.25 -6.20
N LEU A 209 -0.54 -5.54 -5.76
CA LEU A 209 0.66 -6.14 -5.17
C LEU A 209 0.39 -6.86 -3.85
N ALA A 210 -0.65 -6.47 -3.11
CA ALA A 210 -1.10 -7.15 -1.90
C ALA A 210 -1.40 -8.64 -2.14
N ARG A 211 -1.93 -8.99 -3.32
CA ARG A 211 -2.21 -10.37 -3.71
C ARG A 211 -0.93 -11.17 -4.01
N LEU A 212 0.09 -10.52 -4.54
CA LEU A 212 1.36 -11.17 -4.83
C LEU A 212 2.11 -11.54 -3.54
N VAL A 213 2.07 -10.65 -2.55
CA VAL A 213 2.80 -10.83 -1.29
C VAL A 213 2.01 -11.65 -0.24
N GLY A 214 0.78 -12.12 -0.58
CA GLY A 214 -0.02 -12.96 0.32
C GLY A 214 -0.68 -12.21 1.49
N THR A 215 -0.71 -10.88 1.45
CA THR A 215 -1.35 -10.04 2.47
C THR A 215 -2.84 -9.81 2.21
N ASP A 216 -3.42 -10.46 1.20
CA ASP A 216 -4.84 -10.34 0.86
C ASP A 216 -5.70 -11.22 1.78
N PRO A 217 -6.53 -10.64 2.67
CA PRO A 217 -7.41 -11.41 3.57
C PRO A 217 -8.46 -12.25 2.82
N GLY A 218 -8.69 -11.98 1.54
CA GLY A 218 -9.68 -12.67 0.70
C GLY A 218 -9.20 -13.98 0.07
N SER A 219 -7.90 -14.25 0.01
CA SER A 219 -7.37 -15.44 -0.70
C SER A 219 -7.58 -16.76 0.07
N GLN A 220 -7.85 -16.69 1.38
CA GLN A 220 -8.08 -17.89 2.22
C GLN A 220 -9.51 -18.43 2.19
N ARG A 221 -10.49 -17.73 1.59
CA ARG A 221 -11.91 -18.15 1.63
C ARG A 221 -12.40 -18.91 0.39
N LEU A 222 -11.62 -19.03 -0.67
CA LEU A 222 -12.07 -19.67 -1.92
C LEU A 222 -11.64 -21.15 -2.08
N THR A 223 -10.94 -21.73 -1.11
CA THR A 223 -10.48 -23.13 -1.18
C THR A 223 -11.29 -24.12 -0.31
N GLN A 224 -12.40 -23.69 0.31
CA GLN A 224 -13.26 -24.59 1.12
C GLN A 224 -14.71 -24.65 0.60
N SER A 225 -14.89 -24.83 -0.69
CA SER A 225 -16.20 -25.19 -1.24
C SER A 225 -16.00 -26.12 -2.44
N ARG A 226 -15.72 -27.37 -2.16
CA ARG A 226 -16.12 -28.57 -2.95
C ARG A 226 -16.24 -29.76 -2.05
#